data_c1a85f28f920aa7145992f50251e1c8d
#
_entry.id   c1a85f28f920aa7145992f50251e1c8d
#
_cell.length_a   1.000
_cell.length_b   1.000
_cell.length_c   1.000
_cell.angle_alpha   90.00
_cell.angle_beta   90.00
_cell.angle_gamma   90.00
#
_symmetry.space_group_name_H-M   'P 1'
#
loop_
_entity.id
_entity.type
_entity.pdbx_description
1 polymer ?
#
loop_
_entity_poly.entity_id
_entity_poly.type
_entity_poly.pdbx_seq_one_letter_code
_entity_poly.pdbx_strand_id
1 'polypeptide(L)'
;LILFGRARDQLVLNIWAFQRAFRHEVGHGKAELVSVHRVDLLDENKTSGVQIFAPNMQYVADHDATSTLSIPSGDRVQIRMLTPMRLQQNGVPLGPDRLTSRAFFMTLVRRGSLLSMYQNGEPLNLDFKALGEESDAVRLNVSMGWKDWTRYSSRQKQTMSLGGVVGTLAFDNLSPALRVFLAVGLLTHVGKNASFGLGKYVFDKKGMKGDGVL
;
A
#
# COMPACT_ATOMS: atom_id res chain seq x y z
N LEU A 1 7.14 -1.16 8.46
CA LEU A 1 5.83 -1.46 9.05
C LEU A 1 4.93 -0.23 8.89
N ILE A 2 3.69 -0.42 8.46
CA ILE A 2 2.67 0.64 8.42
C ILE A 2 1.57 0.22 9.40
N LEU A 3 1.22 1.10 10.34
CA LEU A 3 0.17 0.89 11.33
C LEU A 3 -0.99 1.84 11.08
N PHE A 4 -2.22 1.31 11.08
CA PHE A 4 -3.44 2.06 10.86
C PHE A 4 -4.35 2.03 12.09
N GLY A 5 -5.09 3.14 12.34
CA GLY A 5 -6.11 3.22 13.37
C GLY A 5 -5.63 2.69 14.72
N ARG A 6 -6.38 1.82 15.36
CA ARG A 6 -6.06 1.22 16.66
C ARG A 6 -4.75 0.42 16.70
N ALA A 7 -4.24 -0.03 15.55
CA ALA A 7 -2.95 -0.70 15.53
C ALA A 7 -1.79 0.23 15.90
N ARG A 8 -1.97 1.55 15.81
CA ARG A 8 -1.00 2.55 16.26
C ARG A 8 -0.77 2.47 17.78
N ASP A 9 -1.81 2.20 18.55
CA ASP A 9 -1.75 2.07 20.01
C ASP A 9 -0.86 0.89 20.43
N GLN A 10 -0.62 -0.05 19.51
CA GLN A 10 0.23 -1.21 19.72
C GLN A 10 1.67 -1.00 19.24
N LEU A 11 2.11 0.24 18.99
CA LEU A 11 3.45 0.53 18.46
C LEU A 11 4.56 -0.03 19.35
N VAL A 12 4.46 0.17 20.67
CA VAL A 12 5.42 -0.35 21.65
C VAL A 12 5.52 -1.87 21.59
N LEU A 13 4.37 -2.55 21.54
CA LEU A 13 4.31 -4.00 21.42
C LEU A 13 4.94 -4.50 20.12
N ASN A 14 4.72 -3.78 19.01
CA ASN A 14 5.34 -4.11 17.74
C ASN A 14 6.87 -3.97 17.80
N ILE A 15 7.39 -2.88 18.37
CA ILE A 15 8.84 -2.68 18.57
C ILE A 15 9.43 -3.82 19.40
N TRP A 16 8.79 -4.14 20.51
CA TRP A 16 9.22 -5.24 21.38
C TRP A 16 9.20 -6.60 20.65
N ALA A 17 8.16 -6.85 19.86
CA ALA A 17 8.05 -8.08 19.07
C ALA A 17 9.19 -8.20 18.04
N PHE A 18 9.56 -7.11 17.36
CA PHE A 18 10.71 -7.08 16.44
C PHE A 18 12.03 -7.31 17.17
N GLN A 19 12.26 -6.65 18.32
CA GLN A 19 13.45 -6.88 19.13
C GLN A 19 13.58 -8.36 19.52
N ARG A 20 12.49 -8.96 19.99
CA ARG A 20 12.46 -10.37 20.39
C ARG A 20 12.71 -11.29 19.20
N ALA A 21 12.05 -11.03 18.06
CA ALA A 21 12.23 -11.84 16.85
C ALA A 21 13.69 -11.82 16.37
N PHE A 22 14.32 -10.64 16.34
CA PHE A 22 15.70 -10.48 15.86
C PHE A 22 16.73 -11.19 16.76
N ARG A 23 16.51 -11.21 18.09
CA ARG A 23 17.38 -11.93 19.02
C ARG A 23 17.31 -13.44 18.87
N HIS A 24 16.18 -13.99 18.43
CA HIS A 24 16.03 -15.43 18.25
C HIS A 24 16.68 -15.92 16.97
N GLU A 25 16.20 -15.49 15.83
CA GLU A 25 16.80 -15.80 14.53
C GLU A 25 16.01 -15.10 13.40
N VAL A 26 16.72 -14.44 12.49
CA VAL A 26 16.14 -13.90 11.28
C VAL A 26 16.87 -14.50 10.08
N GLY A 27 16.21 -15.39 9.36
CA GLY A 27 16.82 -16.15 8.27
C GLY A 27 17.86 -17.13 8.81
N HIS A 28 19.14 -16.88 8.53
CA HIS A 28 20.26 -17.72 8.97
C HIS A 28 21.17 -17.01 9.99
N GLY A 29 20.68 -15.96 10.66
CA GLY A 29 21.48 -15.21 11.60
C GLY A 29 20.67 -14.50 12.68
N LYS A 30 21.39 -13.97 13.67
CA LYS A 30 20.83 -13.09 14.69
C LYS A 30 21.00 -11.65 14.27
N ALA A 31 20.06 -10.80 14.64
CA ALA A 31 20.12 -9.37 14.40
C ALA A 31 19.74 -8.62 15.68
N GLU A 32 20.10 -7.33 15.73
CA GLU A 32 19.70 -6.45 16.80
C GLU A 32 18.92 -5.27 16.22
N LEU A 33 17.83 -4.88 16.88
CA LEU A 33 17.10 -3.67 16.54
C LEU A 33 17.78 -2.47 17.18
N VAL A 34 18.55 -1.73 16.40
CA VAL A 34 19.34 -0.58 16.88
C VAL A 34 18.56 0.72 16.93
N SER A 35 17.56 0.90 16.07
CA SER A 35 16.70 2.09 16.10
C SER A 35 15.39 1.85 15.34
N VAL A 36 14.35 2.63 15.69
CA VAL A 36 13.11 2.75 14.93
C VAL A 36 12.89 4.23 14.64
N HIS A 37 12.57 4.52 13.39
CA HIS A 37 12.27 5.87 12.94
C HIS A 37 10.86 5.92 12.38
N ARG A 38 10.10 6.94 12.79
CA ARG A 38 8.87 7.28 12.12
C ARG A 38 9.22 8.05 10.85
N VAL A 39 8.77 7.56 9.73
CA VAL A 39 8.93 8.23 8.42
C VAL A 39 7.57 8.71 7.92
N ASP A 40 7.55 9.86 7.27
CA ASP A 40 6.38 10.27 6.50
C ASP A 40 6.39 9.49 5.19
N LEU A 41 5.42 8.59 5.03
CA LEU A 41 5.32 7.72 3.85
C LEU A 41 4.97 8.49 2.57
N LEU A 42 4.54 9.75 2.71
CA LEU A 42 4.10 10.61 1.61
C LEU A 42 5.20 11.59 1.17
N ASP A 43 6.24 11.76 1.97
CA ASP A 43 7.40 12.58 1.63
C ASP A 43 8.52 11.70 1.05
N GLU A 44 8.55 11.59 -0.27
CA GLU A 44 9.55 10.79 -0.99
C GLU A 44 10.99 11.30 -0.79
N ASN A 45 11.17 12.54 -0.32
CA ASN A 45 12.48 13.17 -0.11
C ASN A 45 13.00 12.99 1.31
N LYS A 46 12.15 12.60 2.27
CA LYS A 46 12.57 12.35 3.66
C LYS A 46 13.05 10.93 3.85
N THR A 47 14.35 10.74 3.70
CA THR A 47 15.04 9.50 4.07
C THR A 47 15.30 9.39 5.58
N SER A 48 15.26 10.51 6.31
CA SER A 48 15.45 10.57 7.77
C SER A 48 14.12 10.86 8.46
N GLY A 49 13.59 9.88 9.16
CA GLY A 49 12.42 10.04 10.03
C GLY A 49 12.80 10.48 11.45
N VAL A 50 11.79 10.83 12.25
CA VAL A 50 11.97 11.08 13.68
C VAL A 50 12.27 9.76 14.38
N GLN A 51 13.41 9.69 15.08
CA GLN A 51 13.75 8.51 15.87
C GLN A 51 12.81 8.39 17.07
N ILE A 52 12.14 7.26 17.16
CA ILE A 52 11.13 6.97 18.20
C ILE A 52 11.57 5.85 19.16
N PHE A 53 12.66 5.17 18.82
CA PHE A 53 13.25 4.13 19.65
C PHE A 53 14.75 3.98 19.38
N ALA A 54 15.52 3.80 20.46
CA ALA A 54 16.89 3.25 20.49
C ALA A 54 17.05 2.46 21.81
N PRO A 55 18.02 1.51 21.92
CA PRO A 55 18.20 0.66 23.10
C PRO A 55 18.37 1.44 24.43
N ASN A 56 18.96 2.62 24.39
CA ASN A 56 19.24 3.47 25.56
C ASN A 56 18.32 4.69 25.64
N MET A 57 17.26 4.73 24.84
CA MET A 57 16.34 5.87 24.78
C MET A 57 15.04 5.53 25.49
N GLN A 58 14.54 6.46 26.31
CA GLN A 58 13.18 6.34 26.81
C GLN A 58 12.21 6.43 25.62
N TYR A 59 11.26 5.50 25.53
CA TYR A 59 10.29 5.47 24.45
C TYR A 59 9.53 6.81 24.36
N VAL A 60 9.52 7.40 23.17
CA VAL A 60 8.71 8.58 22.88
C VAL A 60 7.38 8.10 22.29
N ALA A 61 6.33 8.20 23.06
CA ALA A 61 4.97 7.97 22.58
C ALA A 61 4.60 9.10 21.61
N ASP A 62 4.59 8.81 20.33
CA ASP A 62 4.19 9.74 19.29
C ASP A 62 2.79 9.37 18.77
N HIS A 63 1.78 9.86 19.49
CA HIS A 63 0.37 9.58 19.20
C HIS A 63 -0.23 10.50 18.13
N ASP A 64 0.41 11.64 17.84
CA ASP A 64 -0.20 12.73 17.07
C ASP A 64 0.22 12.82 15.60
N ALA A 65 0.92 11.80 15.09
CA ALA A 65 1.31 11.80 13.68
C ALA A 65 0.12 11.56 12.75
N THR A 66 -0.52 12.62 12.36
CA THR A 66 -1.49 12.61 11.27
C THR A 66 -0.76 12.90 9.96
N SER A 67 -0.69 11.94 9.07
CA SER A 67 -0.19 12.17 7.71
C SER A 67 -1.33 12.68 6.84
N THR A 68 -1.14 13.82 6.20
CA THR A 68 -2.11 14.36 5.24
C THR A 68 -1.87 13.73 3.89
N LEU A 69 -2.88 13.02 3.35
CA LEU A 69 -2.84 12.46 2.01
C LEU A 69 -3.05 13.58 0.98
N SER A 70 -2.07 13.78 0.11
CA SER A 70 -2.27 14.61 -1.06
C SER A 70 -3.07 13.82 -2.10
N ILE A 71 -4.28 14.31 -2.38
CA ILE A 71 -5.12 13.76 -3.45
C ILE A 71 -4.62 14.35 -4.77
N PRO A 72 -4.33 13.51 -5.78
CA PRO A 72 -3.86 14.04 -7.07
C PRO A 72 -4.90 14.95 -7.70
N SER A 73 -4.46 16.08 -8.22
CA SER A 73 -5.29 17.01 -9.01
C SER A 73 -5.41 16.49 -10.46
N GLY A 74 -6.45 16.95 -11.16
CA GLY A 74 -6.70 16.54 -12.55
C GLY A 74 -7.37 15.18 -12.70
N ASP A 75 -7.75 14.87 -13.91
CA ASP A 75 -8.46 13.64 -14.29
C ASP A 75 -7.53 12.53 -14.80
N ARG A 76 -6.25 12.87 -15.00
CA ARG A 76 -5.20 11.96 -15.43
C ARG A 76 -4.17 11.75 -14.32
N VAL A 77 -3.92 10.50 -13.96
CA VAL A 77 -2.92 10.13 -12.95
C VAL A 77 -2.14 8.92 -13.44
N GLN A 78 -0.83 8.97 -13.28
CA GLN A 78 0.05 7.83 -13.52
C GLN A 78 0.64 7.32 -12.21
N ILE A 79 0.65 6.01 -12.05
CA ILE A 79 1.29 5.35 -10.92
C ILE A 79 2.37 4.39 -11.41
N ARG A 80 3.39 4.18 -10.56
CA ARG A 80 4.43 3.19 -10.78
C ARG A 80 4.45 2.21 -9.62
N MET A 81 4.36 0.92 -9.94
CA MET A 81 4.43 -0.14 -8.94
C MET A 81 5.86 -0.28 -8.41
N LEU A 82 6.01 -0.20 -7.09
CA LEU A 82 7.29 -0.47 -6.40
C LEU A 82 7.45 -1.94 -6.04
N THR A 83 6.34 -2.62 -5.80
CA THR A 83 6.31 -4.06 -5.53
C THR A 83 5.25 -4.74 -6.40
N PRO A 84 5.39 -6.06 -6.68
CA PRO A 84 4.44 -6.76 -7.53
C PRO A 84 3.00 -6.61 -7.07
N MET A 85 2.09 -6.26 -7.97
CA MET A 85 0.66 -6.19 -7.75
C MET A 85 -0.01 -7.46 -8.24
N ARG A 86 -0.79 -8.11 -7.38
CA ARG A 86 -1.55 -9.31 -7.73
C ARG A 86 -3.03 -9.07 -7.55
N LEU A 87 -3.72 -8.75 -8.62
CA LEU A 87 -5.18 -8.75 -8.68
C LEU A 87 -5.66 -10.14 -9.09
N GLN A 88 -6.86 -10.51 -8.66
CA GLN A 88 -7.47 -11.80 -8.99
C GLN A 88 -8.93 -11.59 -9.38
N GLN A 89 -9.36 -12.37 -10.35
CA GLN A 89 -10.77 -12.54 -10.70
C GLN A 89 -11.09 -14.02 -10.65
N ASN A 90 -12.11 -14.40 -9.88
CA ASN A 90 -12.50 -15.80 -9.66
C ASN A 90 -11.32 -16.71 -9.22
N GLY A 91 -10.45 -16.17 -8.36
CA GLY A 91 -9.28 -16.91 -7.87
C GLY A 91 -8.07 -16.92 -8.83
N VAL A 92 -8.23 -16.50 -10.07
CA VAL A 92 -7.19 -16.51 -11.09
C VAL A 92 -6.46 -15.16 -11.11
N PRO A 93 -5.11 -15.10 -11.04
CA PRO A 93 -4.36 -13.88 -11.18
C PRO A 93 -4.59 -13.20 -12.54
N LEU A 94 -4.69 -11.88 -12.52
CA LEU A 94 -4.79 -11.07 -13.75
C LEU A 94 -3.38 -10.72 -14.24
N GLY A 95 -3.08 -11.10 -15.47
CA GLY A 95 -1.93 -10.62 -16.22
C GLY A 95 -2.15 -9.20 -16.74
N PRO A 96 -1.11 -8.57 -17.33
CA PRO A 96 -1.20 -7.18 -17.84
C PRO A 96 -2.34 -6.95 -18.81
N ASP A 97 -2.58 -7.90 -19.69
CA ASP A 97 -3.59 -7.91 -20.77
C ASP A 97 -5.04 -8.06 -20.27
N ARG A 98 -5.23 -8.50 -19.02
CA ARG A 98 -6.56 -8.68 -18.40
C ARG A 98 -6.83 -7.69 -17.29
N LEU A 99 -5.90 -6.74 -17.05
CA LEU A 99 -6.12 -5.68 -16.07
C LEU A 99 -7.19 -4.71 -16.59
N THR A 100 -8.13 -4.38 -15.71
CA THR A 100 -9.16 -3.37 -15.96
C THR A 100 -9.12 -2.33 -14.85
N SER A 101 -9.51 -1.09 -15.15
CA SER A 101 -9.69 -0.04 -14.15
C SER A 101 -10.65 -0.46 -13.06
N ARG A 102 -11.76 -1.13 -13.43
CA ARG A 102 -12.71 -1.68 -12.45
C ARG A 102 -12.06 -2.66 -11.48
N ALA A 103 -11.28 -3.62 -11.97
CA ALA A 103 -10.60 -4.59 -11.10
C ALA A 103 -9.63 -3.91 -10.12
N PHE A 104 -8.93 -2.89 -10.59
CA PHE A 104 -8.00 -2.11 -9.78
C PHE A 104 -8.74 -1.29 -8.70
N PHE A 105 -9.67 -0.42 -9.11
CA PHE A 105 -10.36 0.48 -8.17
C PHE A 105 -11.27 -0.26 -7.20
N MET A 106 -12.03 -1.25 -7.65
CA MET A 106 -12.90 -2.02 -6.75
C MET A 106 -12.10 -2.83 -5.73
N THR A 107 -10.86 -3.19 -6.03
CA THR A 107 -9.95 -3.79 -5.03
C THR A 107 -9.54 -2.76 -3.98
N LEU A 108 -9.22 -1.52 -4.37
CA LEU A 108 -8.91 -0.43 -3.42
C LEU A 108 -10.12 -0.05 -2.55
N VAL A 109 -11.29 0.14 -3.17
CA VAL A 109 -12.55 0.48 -2.50
C VAL A 109 -12.90 -0.57 -1.44
N ARG A 110 -12.88 -1.85 -1.82
CA ARG A 110 -13.14 -2.96 -0.89
C ARG A 110 -12.13 -2.99 0.25
N ARG A 111 -10.86 -2.78 -0.06
CA ARG A 111 -9.81 -2.77 0.97
C ARG A 111 -9.96 -1.60 1.93
N GLY A 112 -10.25 -0.39 1.43
CA GLY A 112 -10.52 0.79 2.26
C GLY A 112 -11.71 0.55 3.19
N SER A 113 -12.81 0.03 2.68
CA SER A 113 -14.01 -0.28 3.47
C SER A 113 -13.74 -1.34 4.54
N LEU A 114 -13.02 -2.41 4.22
CA LEU A 114 -12.64 -3.44 5.20
C LEU A 114 -11.73 -2.88 6.29
N LEU A 115 -10.73 -2.06 5.94
CA LEU A 115 -9.85 -1.44 6.92
C LEU A 115 -10.62 -0.48 7.83
N SER A 116 -11.57 0.30 7.30
CA SER A 116 -12.45 1.14 8.12
C SER A 116 -13.26 0.30 9.11
N MET A 117 -13.89 -0.76 8.65
CA MET A 117 -14.67 -1.67 9.49
C MET A 117 -13.82 -2.26 10.63
N TYR A 118 -12.61 -2.76 10.33
CA TYR A 118 -11.76 -3.39 11.35
C TYR A 118 -11.11 -2.38 12.30
N GLN A 119 -10.84 -1.15 11.85
CA GLN A 119 -10.14 -0.16 12.66
C GLN A 119 -11.09 0.77 13.41
N ASN A 120 -12.22 1.13 12.79
CA ASN A 120 -13.17 2.09 13.37
C ASN A 120 -14.46 1.42 13.85
N GLY A 121 -14.67 0.14 13.54
CA GLY A 121 -15.88 -0.62 13.90
C GLY A 121 -17.01 -0.48 12.88
N GLU A 122 -16.87 0.40 11.88
CA GLU A 122 -17.91 0.64 10.88
C GLU A 122 -17.31 0.62 9.46
N PRO A 123 -18.01 0.00 8.48
CA PRO A 123 -17.63 0.10 7.09
C PRO A 123 -17.87 1.53 6.58
N LEU A 124 -17.16 1.90 5.52
CA LEU A 124 -17.45 3.14 4.81
C LEU A 124 -18.85 3.04 4.17
N ASN A 125 -19.65 4.08 4.32
CA ASN A 125 -20.94 4.18 3.63
C ASN A 125 -20.70 4.55 2.16
N LEU A 126 -20.61 3.56 1.28
CA LEU A 126 -20.22 3.71 -0.12
C LEU A 126 -21.27 3.11 -1.04
N ASP A 127 -21.57 3.82 -2.12
CA ASP A 127 -22.29 3.22 -3.25
C ASP A 127 -21.31 2.44 -4.14
N PHE A 128 -21.17 1.15 -3.85
CA PHE A 128 -20.29 0.26 -4.60
C PHE A 128 -20.69 0.11 -6.08
N LYS A 129 -21.99 0.27 -6.40
CA LYS A 129 -22.48 0.20 -7.77
C LYS A 129 -22.01 1.43 -8.55
N ALA A 130 -22.26 2.62 -8.02
CA ALA A 130 -21.82 3.88 -8.63
C ALA A 130 -20.30 3.92 -8.81
N LEU A 131 -19.53 3.56 -7.78
CA LEU A 131 -18.06 3.48 -7.86
C LEU A 131 -17.59 2.46 -8.90
N GLY A 132 -18.33 1.36 -9.07
CA GLY A 132 -18.07 0.40 -10.13
C GLY A 132 -18.28 0.99 -11.52
N GLU A 133 -19.39 1.69 -11.75
CA GLU A 133 -19.72 2.37 -13.01
C GLU A 133 -18.70 3.47 -13.32
N GLU A 134 -18.33 4.30 -12.32
CA GLU A 134 -17.25 5.27 -12.45
C GLU A 134 -15.91 4.61 -12.85
N SER A 135 -15.59 3.46 -12.23
CA SER A 135 -14.37 2.72 -12.55
C SER A 135 -14.37 2.16 -13.96
N ASP A 136 -15.52 1.79 -14.51
CA ASP A 136 -15.66 1.34 -15.91
C ASP A 136 -15.45 2.47 -16.91
N ALA A 137 -15.77 3.72 -16.52
CA ALA A 137 -15.58 4.90 -17.35
C ALA A 137 -14.12 5.38 -17.42
N VAL A 138 -13.25 4.88 -16.53
CA VAL A 138 -11.82 5.22 -16.51
C VAL A 138 -11.09 4.49 -17.63
N ARG A 139 -10.39 5.25 -18.49
CA ARG A 139 -9.47 4.67 -19.46
C ARG A 139 -8.16 4.28 -18.78
N LEU A 140 -7.75 3.02 -18.96
CA LEU A 140 -6.55 2.46 -18.39
C LEU A 140 -5.51 2.18 -19.48
N ASN A 141 -4.33 2.78 -19.31
CA ASN A 141 -3.15 2.47 -20.12
C ASN A 141 -2.20 1.62 -19.28
N VAL A 142 -1.85 0.44 -19.77
CA VAL A 142 -1.04 -0.56 -19.05
C VAL A 142 0.31 -0.66 -19.71
N SER A 143 1.38 -0.34 -18.97
CA SER A 143 2.77 -0.60 -19.35
C SER A 143 3.42 -1.43 -18.26
N MET A 144 3.08 -2.72 -18.23
CA MET A 144 3.45 -3.65 -17.16
C MET A 144 3.92 -4.99 -17.71
N GLY A 145 4.73 -5.68 -16.92
CA GLY A 145 5.12 -7.05 -17.14
C GLY A 145 4.85 -7.92 -15.91
N TRP A 146 4.74 -9.23 -16.12
CA TRP A 146 4.64 -10.16 -15.00
C TRP A 146 6.03 -10.40 -14.41
N LYS A 147 6.11 -10.36 -13.05
CA LYS A 147 7.33 -10.71 -12.30
C LYS A 147 7.01 -11.86 -11.37
N ASP A 148 7.68 -12.98 -11.59
CA ASP A 148 7.60 -14.11 -10.70
C ASP A 148 8.38 -13.84 -9.41
N TRP A 149 7.74 -14.21 -8.31
CA TRP A 149 8.35 -14.18 -7.00
C TRP A 149 7.80 -15.34 -6.18
N THR A 150 8.68 -16.11 -5.62
CA THR A 150 8.33 -17.23 -4.76
C THR A 150 8.91 -17.04 -3.37
N ARG A 151 8.18 -17.49 -2.37
CA ARG A 151 8.62 -17.53 -0.98
C ARG A 151 8.34 -18.92 -0.42
N TYR A 152 9.33 -19.48 0.24
CA TYR A 152 9.11 -20.68 1.04
C TYR A 152 8.51 -20.31 2.40
N SER A 153 7.39 -20.93 2.76
CA SER A 153 6.76 -20.79 4.07
C SER A 153 7.22 -21.95 4.95
N SER A 154 8.10 -21.65 5.91
CA SER A 154 8.58 -22.66 6.88
C SER A 154 7.45 -23.23 7.73
N ARG A 155 6.42 -22.42 8.04
CA ARG A 155 5.24 -22.84 8.81
C ARG A 155 4.36 -23.82 8.04
N GLN A 156 4.16 -23.59 6.75
CA GLN A 156 3.29 -24.42 5.89
C GLN A 156 4.08 -25.47 5.11
N LYS A 157 5.43 -25.44 5.19
CA LYS A 157 6.35 -26.27 4.41
C LYS A 157 6.03 -26.29 2.91
N GLN A 158 5.60 -25.14 2.39
CA GLN A 158 5.18 -24.98 0.99
C GLN A 158 5.79 -23.75 0.36
N THR A 159 6.06 -23.82 -0.94
CA THR A 159 6.45 -22.66 -1.74
C THR A 159 5.20 -21.89 -2.13
N MET A 160 5.15 -20.62 -1.74
CA MET A 160 4.06 -19.71 -2.09
C MET A 160 4.47 -18.87 -3.29
N SER A 161 3.67 -18.87 -4.35
CA SER A 161 3.84 -17.91 -5.44
C SER A 161 3.31 -16.55 -5.01
N LEU A 162 4.19 -15.56 -4.99
CA LEU A 162 3.89 -14.15 -4.68
C LEU A 162 4.02 -13.27 -5.93
N GLY A 163 4.20 -13.86 -7.12
CA GLY A 163 4.34 -13.15 -8.39
C GLY A 163 3.13 -12.24 -8.67
N GLY A 164 3.37 -11.21 -9.45
CA GLY A 164 2.39 -10.22 -9.84
C GLY A 164 2.92 -9.29 -10.93
N VAL A 165 2.14 -8.30 -11.31
CA VAL A 165 2.50 -7.33 -12.34
C VAL A 165 3.31 -6.17 -11.75
N VAL A 166 4.32 -5.72 -12.47
CA VAL A 166 5.16 -4.55 -12.17
C VAL A 166 5.24 -3.64 -13.39
N GLY A 167 5.42 -2.35 -13.18
CA GLY A 167 5.48 -1.35 -14.25
C GLY A 167 4.65 -0.13 -13.91
N THR A 168 4.03 0.48 -14.90
CA THR A 168 3.23 1.70 -14.76
C THR A 168 1.81 1.49 -15.24
N LEU A 169 0.87 2.19 -14.59
CA LEU A 169 -0.53 2.34 -14.98
C LEU A 169 -0.83 3.82 -15.11
N ALA A 170 -1.45 4.21 -16.20
CA ALA A 170 -1.99 5.55 -16.37
C ALA A 170 -3.51 5.46 -16.48
N PHE A 171 -4.18 6.29 -15.71
CA PHE A 171 -5.63 6.41 -15.64
C PHE A 171 -6.04 7.77 -16.19
N ASP A 172 -6.96 7.78 -17.14
CA ASP A 172 -7.58 9.00 -17.66
C ASP A 172 -9.08 9.00 -17.31
N ASN A 173 -9.65 10.18 -17.12
CA ASN A 173 -11.04 10.37 -16.72
C ASN A 173 -11.36 9.86 -15.29
N LEU A 174 -10.50 10.21 -14.34
CA LEU A 174 -10.67 9.88 -12.93
C LEU A 174 -11.68 10.78 -12.24
N SER A 175 -12.69 10.20 -11.63
CA SER A 175 -13.60 10.93 -10.75
C SER A 175 -12.93 11.37 -9.44
N PRO A 176 -13.45 12.39 -8.74
CA PRO A 176 -12.95 12.80 -7.44
C PRO A 176 -12.91 11.66 -6.43
N ALA A 177 -13.93 10.80 -6.40
CA ALA A 177 -14.01 9.67 -5.49
C ALA A 177 -12.89 8.64 -5.75
N LEU A 178 -12.66 8.28 -7.01
CA LEU A 178 -11.60 7.34 -7.38
C LEU A 178 -10.19 7.88 -7.09
N ARG A 179 -9.99 9.21 -7.20
CA ARG A 179 -8.72 9.85 -6.81
C ARG A 179 -8.44 9.73 -5.32
N VAL A 180 -9.47 9.83 -4.47
CA VAL A 180 -9.33 9.60 -3.03
C VAL A 180 -8.87 8.17 -2.76
N PHE A 181 -9.52 7.17 -3.36
CA PHE A 181 -9.10 5.76 -3.20
C PHE A 181 -7.70 5.50 -3.74
N LEU A 182 -7.32 6.17 -4.82
CA LEU A 182 -5.97 6.08 -5.35
C LEU A 182 -4.93 6.66 -4.37
N ALA A 183 -5.23 7.77 -3.71
CA ALA A 183 -4.38 8.34 -2.67
C ALA A 183 -4.30 7.42 -1.43
N VAL A 184 -5.42 6.89 -0.95
CA VAL A 184 -5.47 5.93 0.17
C VAL A 184 -4.66 4.67 -0.14
N GLY A 185 -4.65 4.23 -1.39
CA GLY A 185 -3.90 3.06 -1.85
C GLY A 185 -2.38 3.19 -1.72
N LEU A 186 -1.81 4.42 -1.68
CA LEU A 186 -0.39 4.63 -1.38
C LEU A 186 0.03 4.01 -0.05
N LEU A 187 -0.87 4.06 0.94
CA LEU A 187 -0.64 3.54 2.29
C LEU A 187 -1.14 2.11 2.44
N THR A 188 -2.30 1.80 1.86
CA THR A 188 -2.96 0.50 2.06
C THR A 188 -2.49 -0.58 1.10
N HIS A 189 -1.80 -0.18 0.02
CA HIS A 189 -1.40 -1.00 -1.10
C HIS A 189 -2.61 -1.63 -1.83
N VAL A 190 -2.38 -2.25 -2.98
CA VAL A 190 -3.45 -2.81 -3.81
C VAL A 190 -3.21 -4.29 -4.13
N GLY A 191 -4.26 -5.09 -4.03
CA GLY A 191 -4.25 -6.50 -4.41
C GLY A 191 -3.95 -7.46 -3.26
N LYS A 192 -3.71 -8.71 -3.63
CA LYS A 192 -3.43 -9.80 -2.69
C LYS A 192 -2.06 -9.64 -2.05
N ASN A 193 -1.94 -10.09 -0.80
CA ASN A 193 -0.70 -10.05 -0.02
C ASN A 193 -0.18 -8.61 0.26
N ALA A 194 -1.06 -7.61 0.23
CA ALA A 194 -0.72 -6.24 0.59
C ALA A 194 -0.17 -6.11 2.03
N SER A 195 -0.59 -6.99 2.96
CA SER A 195 -0.03 -7.07 4.32
C SER A 195 1.44 -7.53 4.35
N PHE A 196 1.94 -8.14 3.28
CA PHE A 196 3.35 -8.48 3.10
C PHE A 196 4.14 -7.40 2.34
N GLY A 197 3.52 -6.24 2.08
CA GLY A 197 4.13 -5.14 1.35
C GLY A 197 3.99 -5.22 -0.18
N LEU A 198 3.22 -6.19 -0.70
CA LEU A 198 2.94 -6.28 -2.14
C LEU A 198 1.90 -5.25 -2.57
N GLY A 199 1.92 -4.88 -3.86
CA GLY A 199 1.01 -3.90 -4.43
C GLY A 199 1.27 -2.47 -3.99
N LYS A 200 2.49 -2.16 -3.50
CA LYS A 200 2.92 -0.80 -3.21
C LYS A 200 3.17 -0.03 -4.50
N TYR A 201 2.69 1.19 -4.58
CA TYR A 201 2.92 2.09 -5.69
C TYR A 201 3.17 3.53 -5.23
N VAL A 202 3.62 4.35 -6.14
CA VAL A 202 3.79 5.79 -5.98
C VAL A 202 3.18 6.51 -7.17
N PHE A 203 2.84 7.78 -7.01
CA PHE A 203 2.49 8.64 -8.14
C PHE A 203 3.74 8.91 -8.98
N ASP A 204 3.62 8.75 -10.29
CA ASP A 204 4.72 9.05 -11.21
C ASP A 204 4.65 10.49 -11.68
N LYS A 205 5.49 11.34 -11.10
CA LYS A 205 5.57 12.77 -11.43
C LYS A 205 6.00 13.04 -12.88
N LYS A 206 6.64 12.08 -13.55
CA LYS A 206 7.07 12.22 -14.94
C LYS A 206 5.91 12.21 -15.94
N GLY A 207 4.80 11.59 -15.60
CA GLY A 207 3.57 11.57 -16.41
C GLY A 207 2.62 12.75 -16.17
N MET A 208 2.86 13.55 -15.13
CA MET A 208 2.05 14.73 -14.76
C MET A 208 2.56 16.02 -15.41
N LYS A 209 3.19 15.99 -16.58
CA LYS A 209 3.52 17.20 -17.35
C LYS A 209 2.23 17.79 -17.93
N GLY A 210 1.67 18.74 -17.24
CA GLY A 210 0.54 19.58 -17.66
C GLY A 210 -0.18 20.12 -16.44
N ASP A 211 0.20 21.32 -16.09
CA ASP A 211 -0.48 22.33 -15.33
C ASP A 211 0.22 22.78 -14.05
N GLY A 212 0.61 24.03 -14.15
CA GLY A 212 1.18 25.00 -13.30
C GLY A 212 1.10 24.76 -11.78
N VAL A 213 2.26 24.87 -11.18
CA VAL A 213 2.40 25.38 -9.82
C VAL A 213 1.77 26.77 -9.78
N LEU A 214 0.70 26.94 -9.03
CA LEU A 214 0.31 28.22 -8.45
C LEU A 214 0.69 28.20 -6.98
#